data_14657370e4fe3a4a4d258aebc4f698e9
#
_entry.id   14657370e4fe3a4a4d258aebc4f698e9
#
_cell.length_a   1.000
_cell.length_b   1.000
_cell.length_c   1.000
_cell.angle_alpha   90.00
_cell.angle_beta   90.00
_cell.angle_gamma   90.00
#
_symmetry.space_group_name_H-M   'P 1'
#
loop_
_entity.id
_entity.type
_entity.pdbx_description
1 polymer ?
#
loop_
_entity_poly.entity_id
_entity_poly.type
_entity_poly.pdbx_seq_one_letter_code
_entity_poly.pdbx_strand_id
1 'polypeptide(L)'
;MEERENLIILYEYYGKLLKPNQQKYFIDYYFDNLTMEEIAENNNVSKNLISKQLMLIKDKLYNYENVLELYKKNNLIKDILSREEYNKVIDYI
;
A
#
# COMPACT_ATOMS: atom_id res chain seq x y z
N MET A 1 -6.32 13.17 1.51
CA MET A 1 -5.28 13.01 2.52
C MET A 1 -5.40 11.69 3.27
N GLU A 2 -6.55 11.42 3.84
CA GLU A 2 -6.78 10.12 4.49
C GLU A 2 -6.58 8.95 3.55
N GLU A 3 -7.02 9.07 2.31
CA GLU A 3 -6.86 8.01 1.33
C GLU A 3 -5.38 7.75 1.02
N ARG A 4 -4.58 8.79 0.89
CA ARG A 4 -3.15 8.65 0.63
C ARG A 4 -2.46 7.90 1.78
N GLU A 5 -2.75 8.29 3.00
CA GLU A 5 -2.20 7.65 4.20
C GLU A 5 -2.63 6.20 4.30
N ASN A 6 -3.91 5.92 4.05
CA ASN A 6 -4.42 4.56 4.06
C ASN A 6 -3.74 3.69 3.00
N LEU A 7 -3.54 4.21 1.80
CA LEU A 7 -2.87 3.46 0.74
C LEU A 7 -1.42 3.15 1.09
N ILE A 8 -0.71 4.08 1.72
CA ILE A 8 0.67 3.85 2.16
C ILE A 8 0.71 2.74 3.20
N ILE A 9 -0.21 2.76 4.16
CA ILE A 9 -0.31 1.71 5.17
C ILE A 9 -0.62 0.36 4.52
N LEU A 10 -1.57 0.31 3.61
CA LEU A 10 -1.92 -0.92 2.91
C LEU A 10 -0.75 -1.44 2.07
N TYR A 11 0.01 -0.54 1.46
CA TYR A 11 1.21 -0.93 0.73
C TYR A 11 2.25 -1.58 1.65
N GLU A 12 2.40 -1.09 2.86
CA GLU A 12 3.33 -1.70 3.82
C GLU A 12 2.94 -3.14 4.14
N TYR A 13 1.64 -3.45 4.20
CA TYR A 13 1.17 -4.81 4.44
C TYR A 13 1.18 -5.68 3.18
N TYR A 14 0.78 -5.13 2.04
CA TYR A 14 0.45 -5.91 0.84
C TYR A 14 1.27 -5.59 -0.39
N GLY A 15 2.18 -4.61 -0.30
CA GLY A 15 2.94 -4.17 -1.47
C GLY A 15 3.69 -5.28 -2.19
N LYS A 16 4.19 -6.25 -1.44
CA LYS A 16 4.95 -7.37 -2.02
C LYS A 16 4.08 -8.31 -2.88
N LEU A 17 2.75 -8.22 -2.74
CA LEU A 17 1.83 -9.00 -3.56
C LEU A 17 1.60 -8.36 -4.93
N LEU A 18 2.01 -7.10 -5.10
CA LEU A 18 1.91 -6.41 -6.37
C LEU A 18 3.03 -6.87 -7.32
N LYS A 19 2.79 -6.72 -8.62
CA LYS A 19 3.84 -6.97 -9.62
C LYS A 19 4.99 -5.98 -9.44
N PRO A 20 6.23 -6.33 -9.81
CA PRO A 20 7.38 -5.44 -9.64
C PRO A 20 7.19 -4.05 -10.25
N ASN A 21 6.62 -3.95 -11.46
CA ASN A 21 6.37 -2.66 -12.09
C ASN A 21 5.32 -1.85 -11.32
N GLN A 22 4.32 -2.51 -10.75
CA GLN A 22 3.30 -1.83 -9.95
C GLN A 22 3.88 -1.31 -8.63
N GLN A 23 4.76 -2.07 -8.01
CA GLN A 23 5.47 -1.61 -6.81
C GLN A 23 6.27 -0.34 -7.12
N LYS A 24 6.96 -0.32 -8.24
CA LYS A 24 7.75 0.83 -8.67
C LYS A 24 6.86 2.05 -8.91
N TYR A 25 5.75 1.89 -9.62
CA TYR A 25 4.81 2.99 -9.87
C TYR A 25 4.25 3.56 -8.57
N PHE A 26 3.93 2.69 -7.62
CA PHE A 26 3.41 3.12 -6.32
C PHE A 26 4.45 3.93 -5.55
N ILE A 27 5.68 3.43 -5.48
CA ILE A 27 6.77 4.11 -4.78
C ILE A 27 7.05 5.47 -5.43
N ASP A 28 7.14 5.51 -6.76
CA ASP A 28 7.39 6.74 -7.48
C ASP A 28 6.32 7.81 -7.19
N TYR A 29 5.07 7.42 -7.17
CA TYR A 29 3.98 8.36 -7.00
C TYR A 29 3.74 8.75 -5.54
N TYR A 30 3.67 7.77 -4.63
CA TYR A 30 3.28 8.02 -3.25
C TYR A 30 4.45 8.33 -2.31
N PHE A 31 5.62 7.78 -2.54
CA PHE A 31 6.79 8.04 -1.70
C PHE A 31 7.70 9.10 -2.28
N ASP A 32 7.97 9.06 -3.57
CA ASP A 32 8.90 9.99 -4.22
C ASP A 32 8.21 11.23 -4.77
N ASN A 33 6.88 11.28 -4.71
CA ASN A 33 6.06 12.42 -5.13
C ASN A 33 6.25 12.82 -6.59
N LEU A 34 6.54 11.85 -7.46
CA LEU A 34 6.62 12.10 -8.89
C LEU A 34 5.21 12.29 -9.46
N THR A 35 5.11 13.13 -10.49
CA THR A 35 3.84 13.28 -11.22
C THR A 35 3.62 12.08 -12.13
N MET A 36 2.38 11.87 -12.57
CA MET A 36 2.08 10.80 -13.53
C MET A 36 2.85 10.99 -14.83
N GLU A 37 3.02 12.24 -15.26
CA GLU A 37 3.81 12.57 -16.44
C GLU A 37 5.27 12.16 -16.29
N GLU A 38 5.86 12.45 -15.15
CA GLU A 38 7.25 12.09 -14.86
C GLU A 38 7.43 10.58 -14.84
N ILE A 39 6.50 9.86 -14.19
CA ILE A 39 6.54 8.39 -14.14
C ILE A 39 6.41 7.81 -15.55
N ALA A 40 5.49 8.33 -16.34
CA ALA A 40 5.28 7.87 -17.72
C ALA A 40 6.53 8.09 -18.55
N GLU A 41 7.14 9.25 -18.46
CA GLU A 41 8.36 9.58 -19.18
C GLU A 41 9.51 8.66 -18.78
N ASN A 42 9.70 8.44 -17.50
CA ASN A 42 10.78 7.58 -16.97
C ASN A 42 10.63 6.13 -17.41
N ASN A 43 9.41 5.68 -17.69
CA ASN A 43 9.14 4.29 -18.04
C ASN A 43 8.80 4.10 -19.52
N ASN A 44 8.87 5.16 -20.32
CA ASN A 44 8.58 5.11 -21.76
C ASN A 44 7.16 4.60 -22.05
N VAL A 45 6.20 5.03 -21.27
CA VAL A 45 4.79 4.66 -21.42
C VAL A 45 3.91 5.90 -21.40
N SER A 46 2.63 5.75 -21.70
CA SER A 46 1.70 6.88 -21.70
C SER A 46 1.27 7.24 -20.28
N LYS A 47 0.89 8.51 -20.09
CA LYS A 47 0.30 8.97 -18.85
C LYS A 47 -0.99 8.20 -18.54
N ASN A 48 -1.78 7.88 -19.55
CA ASN A 48 -3.01 7.11 -19.37
C ASN A 48 -2.72 5.72 -18.80
N LEU A 49 -1.64 5.09 -19.22
CA LEU A 49 -1.24 3.80 -18.68
C LEU A 49 -0.91 3.94 -17.18
N ILE A 50 -0.15 4.97 -16.82
CA ILE A 50 0.20 5.20 -15.40
C ILE A 50 -1.06 5.45 -14.56
N SER A 51 -1.97 6.29 -15.06
CA SER A 51 -3.23 6.55 -14.37
C SER A 51 -4.03 5.27 -14.13
N LYS A 52 -4.15 4.42 -15.15
CA LYS A 52 -4.87 3.15 -15.04
C LYS A 52 -4.16 2.20 -14.07
N GLN A 53 -2.84 2.14 -14.12
CA GLN A 53 -2.08 1.27 -13.22
C GLN A 53 -2.21 1.71 -11.76
N LEU A 54 -2.18 3.00 -11.49
CA LEU A 54 -2.36 3.51 -10.12
C LEU A 54 -3.76 3.20 -9.58
N MET A 55 -4.79 3.30 -10.43
CA MET A 55 -6.15 2.90 -10.03
C MET A 55 -6.23 1.40 -9.75
N LEU A 56 -5.62 0.59 -10.59
CA LEU A 56 -5.59 -0.86 -10.41
C LEU A 56 -4.85 -1.24 -9.12
N ILE A 57 -3.73 -0.60 -8.85
CA ILE A 57 -2.96 -0.82 -7.62
C ILE A 57 -3.82 -0.51 -6.39
N LYS A 58 -4.49 0.62 -6.41
CA LYS A 58 -5.40 1.03 -5.35
C LYS A 58 -6.47 -0.03 -5.10
N ASP A 59 -7.13 -0.48 -6.18
CA ASP A 59 -8.17 -1.50 -6.07
C ASP A 59 -7.62 -2.81 -5.51
N LYS A 60 -6.43 -3.21 -5.94
CA LYS A 60 -5.78 -4.42 -5.43
C LYS A 60 -5.48 -4.32 -3.94
N LEU A 61 -4.94 -3.20 -3.49
CA LEU A 61 -4.61 -3.01 -2.08
C LEU A 61 -5.85 -3.07 -1.20
N TYR A 62 -6.92 -2.41 -1.59
CA TYR A 62 -8.18 -2.48 -0.84
C TYR A 62 -8.78 -3.88 -0.87
N ASN A 63 -8.67 -4.58 -1.98
CA ASN A 63 -9.17 -5.95 -2.08
C ASN A 63 -8.38 -6.90 -1.17
N TYR A 64 -7.06 -6.76 -1.12
CA TYR A 64 -6.24 -7.58 -0.22
C TYR A 64 -6.65 -7.35 1.23
N GLU A 65 -6.89 -6.11 1.63
CA GLU A 65 -7.34 -5.82 2.99
C GLU A 65 -8.71 -6.41 3.26
N ASN A 66 -9.64 -6.34 2.31
CA ASN A 66 -10.98 -6.92 2.45
C ASN A 66 -10.91 -8.43 2.67
N VAL A 67 -10.00 -9.12 1.99
CA VAL A 67 -9.88 -10.58 2.08
C VAL A 67 -9.04 -10.99 3.28
N LEU A 68 -7.88 -10.36 3.49
CA LEU A 68 -6.90 -10.80 4.49
C LEU A 68 -7.05 -10.08 5.83
N GLU A 69 -7.54 -8.86 5.83
CA GLU A 69 -7.80 -8.05 7.04
C GLU A 69 -6.61 -7.93 8.00
N LEU A 70 -5.38 -7.92 7.47
CA LEU A 70 -4.19 -7.87 8.31
C LEU A 70 -4.08 -6.56 9.09
N TYR A 71 -4.37 -5.44 8.45
CA TYR A 71 -4.36 -4.14 9.11
C TYR A 71 -5.42 -4.07 10.20
N LYS A 72 -6.64 -4.50 9.88
CA LYS A 72 -7.76 -4.54 10.82
C LYS A 72 -7.46 -5.43 12.03
N LYS A 73 -6.94 -6.63 11.78
CA LYS A 73 -6.59 -7.58 12.83
C LYS A 73 -5.49 -7.04 13.73
N ASN A 74 -4.50 -6.37 13.17
CA ASN A 74 -3.42 -5.76 13.95
C ASN A 74 -3.96 -4.67 14.87
N ASN A 75 -4.88 -3.84 14.38
CA ASN A 75 -5.51 -2.81 15.18
C ASN A 75 -6.38 -3.39 16.31
N LEU A 76 -7.10 -4.48 16.04
CA LEU A 76 -7.90 -5.16 17.06
C LEU A 76 -7.01 -5.73 18.18
N ILE A 77 -5.90 -6.36 17.81
CA ILE A 77 -4.95 -6.87 18.78
C ILE A 77 -4.40 -5.73 19.64
N LYS A 78 -4.07 -4.62 19.02
CA LYS A 78 -3.54 -3.44 19.68
C LYS A 78 -4.54 -2.85 20.67
N ASP A 79 -5.84 -2.89 20.36
CA ASP A 79 -6.90 -2.37 21.22
C ASP A 79 -7.22 -3.31 22.38
N ILE A 80 -7.06 -4.61 22.20
CA ILE A 80 -7.41 -5.64 23.18
C ILE A 80 -6.29 -5.84 24.20
N LEU A 81 -5.04 -5.86 23.76
CA LEU A 81 -3.88 -6.17 24.59
C LEU A 81 -3.35 -4.92 25.28
N SER A 82 -2.81 -5.10 26.50
CA SER A 82 -2.00 -4.06 27.11
C SER A 82 -0.77 -3.80 26.26
N ARG A 83 -0.11 -2.66 26.50
CA ARG A 83 1.09 -2.32 25.72
C ARG A 83 2.18 -3.39 25.80
N GLU A 84 2.35 -3.98 26.96
CA GLU A 84 3.35 -5.02 27.15
C GLU A 84 2.99 -6.28 26.38
N GLU A 85 1.74 -6.70 26.44
CA GLU A 85 1.24 -7.85 25.70
C GLU A 85 1.29 -7.62 24.21
N TYR A 86 0.96 -6.41 23.78
CA TYR A 86 1.03 -6.05 22.37
C TYR A 86 2.47 -6.15 21.84
N ASN A 87 3.44 -5.65 22.58
CA ASN A 87 4.84 -5.71 22.18
C ASN A 87 5.34 -7.15 22.08
N LYS A 88 4.90 -8.02 22.97
CA LYS A 88 5.25 -9.44 22.88
C LYS A 88 4.62 -10.12 21.67
N VAL A 89 3.37 -9.79 21.38
CA VAL A 89 2.66 -10.38 20.25
C VAL A 89 3.28 -9.93 18.92
N ILE A 90 3.66 -8.67 18.82
CA ILE A 90 4.19 -8.14 17.57
C ILE A 90 5.54 -8.75 17.20
N ASP A 91 6.29 -9.24 18.18
CA ASP A 91 7.56 -9.94 17.92
C ASP A 91 7.35 -11.28 17.22
N TYR A 92 6.15 -11.84 17.27
CA TYR A 92 5.79 -13.10 16.64
C TYR A 92 5.02 -12.95 15.34
N ILE A 93 4.65 -11.74 14.99
CA ILE A 93 3.91 -11.43 13.77
C ILE A 93 4.86 -10.88 12.72
#